data_fe532cfbecc583729c6c5e831cc1ddd0
#
_entry.id   fe532cfbecc583729c6c5e831cc1ddd0
#
_cell.length_a   1.000
_cell.length_b   1.000
_cell.length_c   1.000
_cell.angle_alpha   90.00
_cell.angle_beta   90.00
_cell.angle_gamma   90.00
#
_symmetry.space_group_name_H-M   'P 1'
#
loop_
_entity.id
_entity.type
_entity.pdbx_description
1 polymer ?
#
loop_
_entity_poly.entity_id
_entity_poly.type
_entity_poly.pdbx_seq_one_letter_code
_entity_poly.pdbx_strand_id
1 'polypeptide(L)'
;GSNENHDSMVWIEGGTFMMGADNEQASKDEYPKHKVTVNGFWMDATEITNNQYRQFVWWTKDSLAAVQLGFFKQGQESDTAIDWVKARTIKWNDKATLEKLSALMLTPDNRIYGKIEIDPDKIVYNIQGFDLKEAAKYENEGRPRKDFIYRYNQKVYPDTLVWMRDFSYSYNEPMTKRYFAHPSFGTYPVVGVNWKQ
;
A
#
# COMPACT_ATOMS: atom_id res chain seq x y z
N GLY A 1 -23.78 -0.62 14.66
CA GLY A 1 -22.43 -0.36 15.11
C GLY A 1 -21.57 -1.50 14.70
N SER A 2 -20.63 -1.30 13.78
CA SER A 2 -19.60 -2.27 13.45
C SER A 2 -18.73 -2.45 14.71
N ASN A 3 -18.66 -3.65 15.25
CA ASN A 3 -17.62 -4.03 16.18
C ASN A 3 -16.29 -4.03 15.40
N GLU A 4 -15.65 -2.87 15.33
CA GLU A 4 -14.27 -2.79 14.87
C GLU A 4 -13.41 -3.47 15.94
N ASN A 5 -12.67 -4.48 15.50
CA ASN A 5 -11.78 -5.22 16.39
C ASN A 5 -10.52 -4.39 16.60
N HIS A 6 -10.38 -3.76 17.76
CA HIS A 6 -9.25 -2.90 18.13
C HIS A 6 -8.18 -3.65 18.95
N ASP A 7 -8.10 -4.97 18.83
CA ASP A 7 -7.23 -5.81 19.68
C ASP A 7 -5.73 -5.44 19.65
N SER A 8 -5.27 -4.80 18.55
CA SER A 8 -3.88 -4.34 18.42
C SER A 8 -3.72 -2.81 18.57
N MET A 9 -4.80 -2.09 18.79
CA MET A 9 -4.82 -0.63 18.85
C MET A 9 -4.90 -0.13 20.29
N VAL A 10 -4.33 1.04 20.52
CA VAL A 10 -4.47 1.82 21.75
C VAL A 10 -5.29 3.07 21.51
N TRP A 11 -6.12 3.42 22.47
CA TRP A 11 -6.84 4.69 22.44
C TRP A 11 -5.91 5.84 22.78
N ILE A 12 -5.86 6.85 21.92
CA ILE A 12 -5.15 8.10 22.17
C ILE A 12 -6.21 9.17 22.51
N GLU A 13 -6.11 9.74 23.70
CA GLU A 13 -7.01 10.78 24.14
C GLU A 13 -6.86 12.03 23.26
N GLY A 14 -7.99 12.67 22.98
CA GLY A 14 -8.02 13.95 22.29
C GLY A 14 -7.36 15.05 23.12
N GLY A 15 -6.73 15.99 22.45
CA GLY A 15 -6.01 17.04 23.13
C GLY A 15 -5.62 18.21 22.23
N THR A 16 -5.00 19.20 22.85
CA THR A 16 -4.49 20.37 22.16
C THR A 16 -2.99 20.52 22.43
N PHE A 17 -2.22 20.70 21.37
CA PHE A 17 -0.78 20.87 21.44
C PHE A 17 -0.27 21.95 20.48
N MET A 18 0.98 22.37 20.66
CA MET A 18 1.65 23.28 19.73
C MET A 18 2.39 22.47 18.68
N MET A 19 1.98 22.61 17.43
CA MET A 19 2.59 21.94 16.28
C MET A 19 3.46 22.95 15.52
N GLY A 20 4.60 22.46 15.02
CA GLY A 20 5.58 23.26 14.29
C GLY A 20 6.80 23.60 15.12
N ALA A 21 7.72 24.33 14.50
CA ALA A 21 8.96 24.74 15.10
C ALA A 21 9.12 26.27 15.09
N ASP A 22 10.02 26.78 15.94
CA ASP A 22 10.34 28.19 16.06
C ASP A 22 11.87 28.45 16.01
N ASN A 23 12.64 27.45 15.56
CA ASN A 23 14.09 27.55 15.42
C ASN A 23 14.52 27.67 13.94
N GLU A 24 15.69 28.26 13.72
CA GLU A 24 16.23 28.52 12.37
C GLU A 24 16.55 27.25 11.55
N GLN A 25 16.57 26.07 12.18
CA GLN A 25 16.85 24.80 11.54
C GLN A 25 15.62 24.11 10.99
N ALA A 26 14.42 24.62 11.31
CA ALA A 26 13.17 24.08 10.86
C ALA A 26 12.92 24.35 9.37
N SER A 27 12.25 23.43 8.68
CA SER A 27 11.82 23.64 7.30
C SER A 27 10.70 24.69 7.22
N LYS A 28 10.51 25.29 6.04
CA LYS A 28 9.45 26.30 5.83
C LYS A 28 8.05 25.76 6.14
N ASP A 29 7.84 24.46 5.99
CA ASP A 29 6.57 23.79 6.24
C ASP A 29 6.26 23.62 7.73
N GLU A 30 7.26 23.82 8.61
CA GLU A 30 7.14 23.71 10.06
C GLU A 30 6.80 25.04 10.72
N TYR A 31 6.80 26.15 9.99
CA TYR A 31 6.45 27.50 10.46
C TYR A 31 5.06 27.94 10.04
N PRO A 32 4.42 28.79 10.81
CA PRO A 32 4.74 29.15 12.20
C PRO A 32 4.27 28.06 13.17
N LYS A 33 4.87 28.03 14.37
CA LYS A 33 4.36 27.22 15.47
C LYS A 33 2.92 27.63 15.78
N HIS A 34 1.99 26.67 15.76
CA HIS A 34 0.57 26.96 15.92
C HIS A 34 -0.13 25.91 16.77
N LYS A 35 -1.26 26.29 17.32
CA LYS A 35 -2.06 25.43 18.17
C LYS A 35 -2.92 24.50 17.34
N VAL A 36 -2.85 23.20 17.61
CA VAL A 36 -3.65 22.16 16.94
C VAL A 36 -4.45 21.39 17.98
N THR A 37 -5.73 21.20 17.71
CA THR A 37 -6.60 20.35 18.51
C THR A 37 -6.98 19.13 17.70
N VAL A 38 -6.79 17.94 18.26
CA VAL A 38 -7.20 16.66 17.67
C VAL A 38 -8.21 15.96 18.56
N ASN A 39 -9.16 15.29 17.95
CA ASN A 39 -10.09 14.41 18.66
C ASN A 39 -9.36 13.12 19.05
N GLY A 40 -9.89 12.40 20.06
CA GLY A 40 -9.39 11.08 20.41
C GLY A 40 -9.54 10.11 19.24
N PHE A 41 -8.59 9.18 19.10
CA PHE A 41 -8.54 8.21 18.02
C PHE A 41 -7.86 6.93 18.44
N TRP A 42 -8.11 5.85 17.70
CA TRP A 42 -7.40 4.59 17.84
C TRP A 42 -6.14 4.59 16.97
N MET A 43 -5.06 4.07 17.51
CA MET A 43 -3.78 3.97 16.83
C MET A 43 -3.16 2.61 17.10
N ASP A 44 -2.54 1.99 16.10
CA ASP A 44 -1.76 0.77 16.32
C ASP A 44 -0.68 0.99 17.38
N ALA A 45 -0.56 0.04 18.30
CA ALA A 45 0.41 0.12 19.40
C ALA A 45 1.87 -0.03 18.93
N THR A 46 2.06 -0.63 17.76
CA THR A 46 3.36 -0.91 17.15
C THR A 46 3.35 -0.59 15.67
N GLU A 47 4.52 -0.39 15.09
CA GLU A 47 4.68 -0.26 13.65
C GLU A 47 4.26 -1.54 12.92
N ILE A 48 3.74 -1.38 11.69
CA ILE A 48 3.39 -2.51 10.82
C ILE A 48 4.67 -3.26 10.43
N THR A 49 4.68 -4.56 10.66
CA THR A 49 5.82 -5.42 10.34
C THR A 49 5.86 -5.83 8.87
N ASN A 50 7.04 -6.28 8.40
CA ASN A 50 7.19 -6.86 7.06
C ASN A 50 6.23 -8.05 6.83
N ASN A 51 6.01 -8.90 7.84
CA ASN A 51 5.07 -10.03 7.73
C ASN A 51 3.63 -9.57 7.53
N GLN A 52 3.18 -8.55 8.26
CA GLN A 52 1.83 -8.01 8.11
C GLN A 52 1.66 -7.34 6.75
N TYR A 53 2.63 -6.52 6.35
CA TYR A 53 2.57 -5.84 5.06
C TYR A 53 2.65 -6.82 3.88
N ARG A 54 3.41 -7.92 3.97
CA ARG A 54 3.42 -8.98 2.95
C ARG A 54 2.04 -9.61 2.72
N GLN A 55 1.21 -9.72 3.75
CA GLN A 55 -0.16 -10.23 3.58
C GLN A 55 -0.98 -9.31 2.66
N PHE A 56 -0.83 -7.99 2.80
CA PHE A 56 -1.46 -7.03 1.91
C PHE A 56 -0.93 -7.14 0.47
N VAL A 57 0.39 -7.26 0.28
CA VAL A 57 1.00 -7.46 -1.03
C VAL A 57 0.47 -8.73 -1.70
N TRP A 58 0.41 -9.84 -0.97
CA TRP A 58 -0.11 -11.10 -1.49
C TRP A 58 -1.59 -11.03 -1.82
N TRP A 59 -2.38 -10.42 -0.96
CA TRP A 59 -3.79 -10.21 -1.21
C TRP A 59 -4.04 -9.38 -2.49
N THR A 60 -3.29 -8.31 -2.68
CA THR A 60 -3.36 -7.49 -3.89
C THR A 60 -2.95 -8.28 -5.13
N LYS A 61 -1.86 -9.03 -5.04
CA LYS A 61 -1.39 -9.92 -6.12
C LYS A 61 -2.47 -10.94 -6.50
N ASP A 62 -3.04 -11.61 -5.53
CA ASP A 62 -4.06 -12.64 -5.76
C ASP A 62 -5.37 -12.03 -6.30
N SER A 63 -5.73 -10.82 -5.86
CA SER A 63 -6.86 -10.05 -6.41
C SER A 63 -6.66 -9.76 -7.89
N LEU A 64 -5.51 -9.22 -8.27
CA LEU A 64 -5.18 -8.91 -9.67
C LEU A 64 -5.20 -10.16 -10.56
N ALA A 65 -4.64 -11.25 -10.05
CA ALA A 65 -4.64 -12.52 -10.75
C ALA A 65 -6.06 -13.10 -10.92
N ALA A 66 -6.88 -13.03 -9.87
CA ALA A 66 -8.27 -13.49 -9.92
C ALA A 66 -9.09 -12.70 -10.94
N VAL A 67 -8.93 -11.38 -10.99
CA VAL A 67 -9.56 -10.52 -12.00
C VAL A 67 -9.12 -10.94 -13.40
N GLN A 68 -7.83 -11.13 -13.63
CA GLN A 68 -7.30 -11.52 -14.95
C GLN A 68 -7.74 -12.92 -15.39
N LEU A 69 -7.93 -13.83 -14.44
CA LEU A 69 -8.44 -15.19 -14.71
C LEU A 69 -9.98 -15.27 -14.78
N GLY A 70 -10.68 -14.14 -14.55
CA GLY A 70 -12.15 -14.10 -14.56
C GLY A 70 -12.79 -14.84 -13.39
N PHE A 71 -12.14 -14.88 -12.22
CA PHE A 71 -12.64 -15.56 -11.03
C PHE A 71 -13.60 -14.66 -10.26
N PHE A 72 -14.79 -14.47 -10.81
CA PHE A 72 -15.84 -13.67 -10.19
C PHE A 72 -16.95 -14.55 -9.60
N LYS A 73 -17.68 -14.00 -8.64
CA LYS A 73 -18.92 -14.59 -8.14
C LYS A 73 -19.94 -14.62 -9.27
N GLN A 74 -20.80 -15.65 -9.27
CA GLN A 74 -21.77 -15.88 -10.34
C GLN A 74 -22.64 -14.63 -10.59
N GLY A 75 -22.70 -14.20 -11.86
CA GLY A 75 -23.49 -13.05 -12.30
C GLY A 75 -22.90 -11.67 -11.99
N GLN A 76 -21.66 -11.59 -11.51
CA GLN A 76 -20.98 -10.34 -11.20
C GLN A 76 -19.57 -10.33 -11.81
N GLU A 77 -19.34 -9.42 -12.76
CA GLU A 77 -18.01 -9.18 -13.33
C GLU A 77 -17.46 -7.84 -12.79
N SER A 78 -16.97 -7.85 -11.56
CA SER A 78 -16.44 -6.66 -10.90
C SER A 78 -15.29 -7.04 -9.96
N ASP A 79 -14.28 -6.22 -9.90
CA ASP A 79 -13.11 -6.34 -8.97
C ASP A 79 -13.55 -6.44 -7.49
N THR A 80 -14.73 -5.95 -7.16
CA THR A 80 -15.32 -6.09 -5.81
C THR A 80 -16.02 -7.44 -5.59
N ALA A 81 -16.23 -8.22 -6.64
CA ALA A 81 -16.99 -9.48 -6.62
C ALA A 81 -16.11 -10.72 -6.85
N ILE A 82 -14.84 -10.68 -6.44
CA ILE A 82 -13.90 -11.80 -6.59
C ILE A 82 -14.42 -13.04 -5.85
N ASP A 83 -14.36 -14.18 -6.53
CA ASP A 83 -14.55 -15.50 -5.95
C ASP A 83 -13.25 -15.97 -5.28
N TRP A 84 -13.12 -15.68 -4.00
CA TRP A 84 -11.93 -16.01 -3.20
C TRP A 84 -11.71 -17.52 -3.02
N VAL A 85 -12.73 -18.34 -3.18
CA VAL A 85 -12.59 -19.80 -3.16
C VAL A 85 -11.80 -20.24 -4.38
N LYS A 86 -12.16 -19.73 -5.55
CA LYS A 86 -11.41 -19.98 -6.80
C LYS A 86 -10.02 -19.31 -6.77
N ALA A 87 -9.93 -18.09 -6.30
CA ALA A 87 -8.64 -17.36 -6.22
C ALA A 87 -7.58 -18.13 -5.42
N ARG A 88 -7.96 -18.81 -4.33
CA ARG A 88 -7.06 -19.65 -3.55
C ARG A 88 -6.53 -20.88 -4.29
N THR A 89 -7.13 -21.26 -5.42
CA THR A 89 -6.67 -22.40 -6.24
C THR A 89 -5.64 -22.01 -7.30
N ILE A 90 -5.24 -20.74 -7.39
CA ILE A 90 -4.25 -20.26 -8.35
C ILE A 90 -2.91 -20.95 -8.12
N LYS A 91 -2.44 -21.67 -9.13
CA LYS A 91 -1.16 -22.39 -9.08
C LYS A 91 -0.04 -21.50 -9.59
N TRP A 92 0.61 -20.78 -8.71
CA TRP A 92 1.69 -19.82 -9.01
C TRP A 92 2.98 -20.46 -9.55
N ASN A 93 3.09 -21.78 -9.54
CA ASN A 93 4.22 -22.57 -10.07
C ASN A 93 3.87 -23.32 -11.37
N ASP A 94 2.64 -23.20 -11.85
CA ASP A 94 2.18 -23.84 -13.06
C ASP A 94 2.38 -22.94 -14.29
N LYS A 95 3.10 -23.46 -15.30
CA LYS A 95 3.46 -22.69 -16.50
C LYS A 95 2.23 -22.16 -17.25
N ALA A 96 1.20 -22.99 -17.41
CA ALA A 96 -0.03 -22.60 -18.13
C ALA A 96 -0.79 -21.49 -17.39
N THR A 97 -0.77 -21.52 -16.06
CA THR A 97 -1.34 -20.45 -15.23
C THR A 97 -0.53 -19.15 -15.37
N LEU A 98 0.80 -19.24 -15.32
CA LEU A 98 1.67 -18.07 -15.47
C LEU A 98 1.60 -17.43 -16.86
N GLU A 99 1.40 -18.25 -17.91
CA GLU A 99 1.17 -17.73 -19.27
C GLU A 99 -0.12 -16.91 -19.36
N LYS A 100 -1.21 -17.38 -18.72
CA LYS A 100 -2.47 -16.61 -18.63
C LYS A 100 -2.31 -15.32 -17.84
N LEU A 101 -1.40 -15.28 -16.88
CA LEU A 101 -1.08 -14.12 -16.05
C LEU A 101 0.08 -13.29 -16.61
N SER A 102 0.43 -13.46 -17.89
CA SER A 102 1.60 -12.81 -18.51
C SER A 102 1.63 -11.29 -18.35
N ALA A 103 0.46 -10.63 -18.30
CA ALA A 103 0.36 -9.19 -18.07
C ALA A 103 0.91 -8.75 -16.70
N LEU A 104 0.90 -9.65 -15.71
CA LEU A 104 1.45 -9.40 -14.36
C LEU A 104 2.90 -9.84 -14.20
N MET A 105 3.48 -10.50 -15.21
CA MET A 105 4.84 -11.05 -15.14
C MET A 105 5.87 -10.07 -15.67
N LEU A 106 7.12 -10.27 -15.24
CA LEU A 106 8.28 -9.63 -15.82
C LEU A 106 8.35 -9.93 -17.33
N THR A 107 8.65 -8.90 -18.11
CA THR A 107 8.93 -9.08 -19.55
C THR A 107 10.14 -9.97 -19.74
N PRO A 108 10.27 -10.72 -20.86
CA PRO A 108 11.38 -11.62 -21.11
C PRO A 108 12.76 -11.00 -20.85
N ASP A 109 12.93 -9.73 -21.25
CA ASP A 109 14.21 -9.01 -21.13
C ASP A 109 14.56 -8.67 -19.67
N ASN A 110 13.58 -8.63 -18.78
CA ASN A 110 13.77 -8.31 -17.35
C ASN A 110 13.83 -9.55 -16.46
N ARG A 111 13.73 -10.76 -17.06
CA ARG A 111 13.77 -12.01 -16.29
C ARG A 111 15.18 -12.39 -15.89
N ILE A 112 15.37 -12.67 -14.60
CA ILE A 112 16.62 -13.21 -14.07
C ILE A 112 16.68 -14.70 -14.41
N TYR A 113 17.71 -15.14 -15.14
CA TYR A 113 17.88 -16.51 -15.62
C TYR A 113 16.65 -17.07 -16.37
N GLY A 114 15.89 -16.22 -17.09
CA GLY A 114 14.70 -16.62 -17.83
C GLY A 114 13.50 -17.06 -16.98
N LYS A 115 13.59 -16.92 -15.66
CA LYS A 115 12.54 -17.34 -14.73
C LYS A 115 11.31 -16.45 -14.85
N ILE A 116 10.13 -17.09 -14.99
CA ILE A 116 8.86 -16.36 -15.02
C ILE A 116 8.49 -16.00 -13.59
N GLU A 117 8.52 -14.71 -13.30
CA GLU A 117 8.22 -14.15 -11.98
C GLU A 117 7.28 -12.96 -12.13
N ILE A 118 6.52 -12.70 -11.09
CA ILE A 118 5.64 -11.53 -11.04
C ILE A 118 6.46 -10.25 -11.04
N ASP A 119 6.00 -9.24 -11.76
CA ASP A 119 6.62 -7.92 -11.76
C ASP A 119 6.10 -7.13 -10.55
N PRO A 120 6.96 -6.78 -9.58
CA PRO A 120 6.55 -6.02 -8.41
C PRO A 120 5.90 -4.67 -8.76
N ASP A 121 6.30 -4.06 -9.87
CA ASP A 121 5.77 -2.79 -10.34
C ASP A 121 4.34 -2.88 -10.87
N LYS A 122 3.88 -4.08 -11.19
CA LYS A 122 2.52 -4.35 -11.64
C LYS A 122 1.56 -4.72 -10.50
N ILE A 123 2.08 -4.93 -9.29
CA ILE A 123 1.24 -5.11 -8.11
C ILE A 123 0.77 -3.72 -7.67
N VAL A 124 -0.38 -3.32 -8.18
CA VAL A 124 -0.97 -2.00 -7.93
C VAL A 124 -2.33 -2.12 -7.26
N TYR A 125 -2.62 -1.20 -6.37
CA TYR A 125 -3.91 -1.06 -5.74
C TYR A 125 -4.60 0.19 -6.28
N ASN A 126 -5.84 0.06 -6.73
CA ASN A 126 -6.61 1.20 -7.22
C ASN A 126 -7.23 1.94 -6.05
N ILE A 127 -6.77 3.14 -5.81
CA ILE A 127 -7.29 4.03 -4.78
C ILE A 127 -8.33 4.95 -5.41
N GLN A 128 -9.49 5.01 -4.78
CA GLN A 128 -10.52 5.98 -5.09
C GLN A 128 -10.77 6.85 -3.88
N GLY A 129 -10.80 8.15 -4.07
CA GLY A 129 -11.10 9.11 -3.02
C GLY A 129 -12.00 10.23 -3.52
N PHE A 130 -12.43 11.08 -2.59
CA PHE A 130 -13.22 12.25 -2.87
C PHE A 130 -12.44 13.52 -2.50
N ASP A 131 -12.28 14.44 -3.43
CA ASP A 131 -11.57 15.69 -3.20
C ASP A 131 -12.50 16.71 -2.49
N LEU A 132 -12.44 16.64 -1.16
CA LEU A 132 -13.22 17.55 -0.31
C LEU A 132 -12.82 19.01 -0.49
N LYS A 133 -11.51 19.28 -0.72
CA LYS A 133 -11.02 20.65 -0.87
C LYS A 133 -11.54 21.27 -2.17
N GLU A 134 -11.46 20.52 -3.25
CA GLU A 134 -11.96 20.97 -4.54
C GLU A 134 -13.49 21.09 -4.53
N ALA A 135 -14.18 20.12 -3.94
CA ALA A 135 -15.63 20.13 -3.84
C ALA A 135 -16.18 21.30 -2.98
N ALA A 136 -15.40 21.76 -2.00
CA ALA A 136 -15.80 22.85 -1.11
C ALA A 136 -15.57 24.26 -1.68
N LYS A 137 -14.96 24.40 -2.84
CA LYS A 137 -14.76 25.70 -3.47
C LYS A 137 -16.08 26.27 -3.98
N TYR A 138 -16.30 27.55 -3.74
CA TYR A 138 -17.51 28.26 -4.18
C TYR A 138 -17.77 28.16 -5.68
N GLU A 139 -16.72 28.22 -6.48
CA GLU A 139 -16.76 28.08 -7.94
C GLU A 139 -17.29 26.72 -8.43
N ASN A 140 -17.29 25.72 -7.56
CA ASN A 140 -17.74 24.35 -7.82
C ASN A 140 -19.14 24.07 -7.25
N GLU A 141 -19.83 25.08 -6.72
CA GLU A 141 -21.19 24.95 -6.19
C GLU A 141 -22.14 24.42 -7.29
N GLY A 142 -22.94 23.43 -6.93
CA GLY A 142 -23.89 22.80 -7.86
C GLY A 142 -23.31 21.74 -8.80
N ARG A 143 -22.00 21.54 -8.82
CA ARG A 143 -21.40 20.46 -9.60
C ARG A 143 -21.67 19.08 -8.99
N PRO A 144 -21.88 18.03 -9.81
CA PRO A 144 -22.18 16.70 -9.29
C PRO A 144 -20.98 16.09 -8.55
N ARG A 145 -21.24 15.34 -7.47
CA ARG A 145 -20.20 14.70 -6.64
C ARG A 145 -19.19 13.85 -7.42
N LYS A 146 -19.63 13.22 -8.50
CA LYS A 146 -18.76 12.37 -9.35
C LYS A 146 -17.55 13.11 -9.93
N ASP A 147 -17.66 14.44 -10.12
CA ASP A 147 -16.60 15.28 -10.69
C ASP A 147 -15.42 15.48 -9.73
N PHE A 148 -15.63 15.19 -8.45
CA PHE A 148 -14.63 15.32 -7.39
C PHE A 148 -14.11 13.96 -6.94
N ILE A 149 -14.43 12.87 -7.64
CA ILE A 149 -13.88 11.55 -7.39
C ILE A 149 -12.58 11.42 -8.17
N TYR A 150 -11.48 11.23 -7.45
CA TYR A 150 -10.21 10.89 -8.06
C TYR A 150 -9.92 9.40 -7.95
N ARG A 151 -9.17 8.88 -8.92
CA ARG A 151 -8.69 7.49 -8.94
C ARG A 151 -7.24 7.48 -9.39
N TYR A 152 -6.43 6.68 -8.74
CA TYR A 152 -5.06 6.42 -9.17
C TYR A 152 -4.60 5.03 -8.72
N ASN A 153 -3.62 4.49 -9.43
CA ASN A 153 -2.99 3.23 -9.07
C ASN A 153 -1.79 3.50 -8.17
N GLN A 154 -1.82 2.91 -6.98
CA GLN A 154 -0.71 2.94 -6.05
C GLN A 154 0.07 1.64 -6.14
N LYS A 155 1.37 1.71 -6.41
CA LYS A 155 2.27 0.56 -6.28
C LYS A 155 2.26 0.09 -4.83
N VAL A 156 2.12 -1.22 -4.65
CA VAL A 156 1.99 -1.82 -3.31
C VAL A 156 3.33 -2.32 -2.80
N TYR A 157 4.19 -2.83 -3.70
CA TYR A 157 5.48 -3.36 -3.28
C TYR A 157 6.37 -2.24 -2.71
N PRO A 158 7.00 -2.45 -1.53
CA PRO A 158 7.86 -1.44 -0.93
C PRO A 158 9.06 -1.10 -1.81
N ASP A 159 9.58 0.11 -1.69
CA ASP A 159 10.84 0.49 -2.31
C ASP A 159 12.01 -0.25 -1.64
N THR A 160 12.51 -1.27 -2.30
CA THR A 160 13.59 -2.11 -1.80
C THR A 160 14.97 -1.45 -1.86
N LEU A 161 15.07 -0.28 -2.51
CA LEU A 161 16.33 0.47 -2.64
C LEU A 161 16.56 1.49 -1.51
N VAL A 162 15.59 1.67 -0.62
CA VAL A 162 15.67 2.67 0.47
C VAL A 162 16.93 2.48 1.32
N TRP A 163 17.26 1.26 1.70
CA TRP A 163 18.47 0.95 2.47
C TRP A 163 19.75 1.26 1.73
N MET A 164 19.77 1.04 0.41
CA MET A 164 20.95 1.32 -0.43
C MET A 164 21.19 2.83 -0.58
N ARG A 165 20.13 3.64 -0.62
CA ARG A 165 20.24 5.09 -0.70
C ARG A 165 20.76 5.68 0.61
N ASP A 166 20.24 5.19 1.73
CA ASP A 166 20.55 5.76 3.05
C ASP A 166 21.82 5.17 3.66
N PHE A 167 22.18 3.93 3.29
CA PHE A 167 23.31 3.18 3.84
C PHE A 167 24.18 2.56 2.73
N SER A 168 24.65 3.36 1.79
CA SER A 168 25.44 2.91 0.64
C SER A 168 26.73 2.16 1.01
N TYR A 169 27.30 2.44 2.20
CA TYR A 169 28.46 1.75 2.74
C TYR A 169 28.17 0.31 3.18
N SER A 170 26.91 -0.05 3.39
CA SER A 170 26.45 -1.39 3.81
C SER A 170 25.85 -2.19 2.66
N TYR A 171 26.24 -1.90 1.42
CA TYR A 171 25.67 -2.48 0.20
C TYR A 171 25.60 -4.01 0.18
N ASN A 172 26.55 -4.70 0.82
CA ASN A 172 26.61 -6.16 0.86
C ASN A 172 25.84 -6.80 2.01
N GLU A 173 25.35 -6.00 2.95
CA GLU A 173 24.61 -6.51 4.10
C GLU A 173 23.26 -7.10 3.68
N PRO A 174 22.80 -8.20 4.32
CA PRO A 174 21.50 -8.82 4.01
C PRO A 174 20.31 -7.83 4.10
N MET A 175 20.35 -6.89 5.04
CA MET A 175 19.30 -5.87 5.18
C MET A 175 19.16 -5.00 3.94
N THR A 176 20.26 -4.63 3.29
CA THR A 176 20.22 -3.75 2.11
C THR A 176 19.68 -4.46 0.87
N LYS A 177 19.79 -5.79 0.79
CA LYS A 177 19.39 -6.55 -0.40
C LYS A 177 18.03 -7.21 -0.32
N ARG A 178 17.62 -7.66 0.86
CA ARG A 178 16.44 -8.52 1.02
C ARG A 178 15.60 -8.21 2.25
N TYR A 179 15.68 -7.01 2.79
CA TYR A 179 15.01 -6.66 4.03
C TYR A 179 13.51 -7.03 4.03
N PHE A 180 12.78 -6.63 2.99
CA PHE A 180 11.35 -6.95 2.92
C PHE A 180 11.05 -8.42 2.66
N ALA A 181 11.84 -9.08 1.82
CA ALA A 181 11.56 -10.44 1.36
C ALA A 181 12.12 -11.52 2.30
N HIS A 182 13.15 -11.22 3.10
CA HIS A 182 13.83 -12.23 3.89
C HIS A 182 13.06 -12.56 5.18
N PRO A 183 12.83 -13.86 5.50
CA PRO A 183 12.05 -14.28 6.67
C PRO A 183 12.59 -13.76 8.00
N SER A 184 13.93 -13.64 8.14
CA SER A 184 14.58 -13.16 9.37
C SER A 184 14.15 -11.75 9.79
N PHE A 185 13.70 -10.93 8.84
CA PHE A 185 13.21 -9.57 9.11
C PHE A 185 11.69 -9.47 9.14
N GLY A 186 11.00 -10.60 9.21
CA GLY A 186 9.54 -10.66 9.15
C GLY A 186 8.83 -9.87 10.25
N THR A 187 9.39 -9.85 11.45
CA THR A 187 8.86 -9.15 12.62
C THR A 187 9.38 -7.72 12.76
N TYR A 188 10.26 -7.30 11.86
CA TYR A 188 10.77 -5.92 11.83
C TYR A 188 9.78 -5.00 11.11
N PRO A 189 9.79 -3.69 11.41
CA PRO A 189 8.93 -2.71 10.76
C PRO A 189 9.14 -2.70 9.24
N VAL A 190 8.05 -2.54 8.47
CA VAL A 190 8.17 -2.32 7.03
C VAL A 190 8.75 -0.94 6.76
N VAL A 191 9.67 -0.86 5.80
CA VAL A 191 10.25 0.40 5.32
C VAL A 191 10.12 0.52 3.81
N GLY A 192 10.32 1.71 3.26
CA GLY A 192 10.16 1.94 1.82
C GLY A 192 8.70 2.02 1.37
N VAL A 193 7.81 2.34 2.29
CA VAL A 193 6.38 2.60 2.04
C VAL A 193 6.05 4.06 2.29
N ASN A 194 5.05 4.58 1.63
CA ASN A 194 4.57 5.95 1.79
C ASN A 194 3.16 5.99 2.40
N TRP A 195 2.67 7.20 2.70
CA TRP A 195 1.34 7.41 3.30
C TRP A 195 0.16 6.84 2.51
N LYS A 196 0.33 6.55 1.24
CA LYS A 196 -0.73 6.06 0.35
C LYS A 196 -0.72 4.54 0.21
N GLN A 197 0.34 3.91 0.64
CA GLN A 197 0.50 2.46 0.71
C GLN A 197 -0.04 1.91 2.01
#